data_d145b305a27dc295dce9be2020819c20
#
_entry.id   d145b305a27dc295dce9be2020819c20
#
_cell.length_a   1.000
_cell.length_b   1.000
_cell.length_c   1.000
_cell.angle_alpha   90.00
_cell.angle_beta   90.00
_cell.angle_gamma   90.00
#
_symmetry.space_group_name_H-M   'P 1'
#
loop_
_entity.id
_entity.type
_entity.pdbx_description
1 polymer ?
#
loop_
_entity_poly.entity_id
_entity_poly.type
_entity_poly.pdbx_seq_one_letter_code
_entity_poly.pdbx_strand_id
1 'polypeptide(L)'
;MSRRTAPARSAALLATFVAAVLSLSGCDGGGAEAKAGTDEGPAIVAPGKPGEPARTLSAEEAVKAAGTDTPNSADFRYARMMIEHHEQALVLTALVPGRAASSSVELLAERISAAQKPEIGAMEGWLKNNGGDKREESHDHSGMPGMATDQQIEELGAAKGKAFDRMFLELMITHHQGAVTMATEALADGNNVLVEEMANDVVAQQTVEIDRMRGLMT
;
A
#
# COMPACT_ATOMS: atom_id res chain seq x y z
N MET A 1 -30.73 8.03 56.01
CA MET A 1 -31.25 6.71 56.38
C MET A 1 -31.36 5.93 55.07
N SER A 2 -30.77 4.87 54.78
CA SER A 2 -30.09 3.75 55.38
C SER A 2 -29.18 3.14 54.34
N ARG A 3 -27.95 2.90 54.67
CA ARG A 3 -26.94 2.14 53.84
C ARG A 3 -27.35 0.66 53.82
N ARG A 4 -27.20 -0.01 52.66
CA ARG A 4 -26.99 -1.46 52.65
C ARG A 4 -25.85 -1.79 51.69
N THR A 5 -24.76 -2.16 52.26
CA THR A 5 -23.62 -2.86 51.67
C THR A 5 -23.95 -4.35 51.52
N ALA A 6 -23.55 -4.95 50.39
CA ALA A 6 -23.53 -6.40 50.24
C ALA A 6 -22.14 -6.85 49.68
N PRO A 7 -21.63 -8.02 50.10
CA PRO A 7 -20.21 -8.35 50.02
C PRO A 7 -19.79 -9.07 48.76
N ALA A 8 -18.50 -8.89 48.43
CA ALA A 8 -17.77 -9.63 47.42
C ALA A 8 -17.67 -11.14 47.75
N ARG A 9 -17.90 -11.98 46.77
CA ARG A 9 -17.53 -13.39 46.81
C ARG A 9 -16.50 -13.65 45.76
N SER A 10 -15.24 -13.80 46.18
CA SER A 10 -14.14 -14.33 45.41
C SER A 10 -14.33 -15.85 45.22
N ALA A 11 -14.43 -16.29 43.99
CA ALA A 11 -14.32 -17.71 43.64
C ALA A 11 -12.97 -17.94 42.93
N ALA A 12 -12.03 -18.54 43.64
CA ALA A 12 -10.78 -19.05 43.08
C ALA A 12 -11.07 -20.36 42.32
N LEU A 13 -10.85 -20.37 41.05
CA LEU A 13 -10.83 -21.60 40.22
C LEU A 13 -9.40 -22.02 40.03
N LEU A 14 -9.03 -23.11 40.71
CA LEU A 14 -7.82 -23.90 40.46
C LEU A 14 -7.99 -24.59 39.10
N ALA A 15 -7.15 -24.23 38.12
CA ALA A 15 -6.98 -24.98 36.88
C ALA A 15 -5.83 -25.99 37.06
N THR A 16 -6.17 -27.27 37.18
CA THR A 16 -5.24 -28.39 37.14
C THR A 16 -4.79 -28.63 35.69
N PHE A 17 -3.50 -28.39 35.42
CA PHE A 17 -2.85 -28.81 34.17
C PHE A 17 -2.61 -30.32 34.20
N VAL A 18 -3.27 -31.06 33.32
CA VAL A 18 -2.95 -32.46 32.98
C VAL A 18 -2.00 -32.42 31.80
N ALA A 19 -0.73 -32.74 32.04
CA ALA A 19 0.27 -32.95 31.00
C ALA A 19 0.05 -34.35 30.39
N ALA A 20 -0.49 -34.44 29.19
CA ALA A 20 -0.53 -35.64 28.39
C ALA A 20 0.77 -35.77 27.59
N VAL A 21 1.65 -36.66 28.03
CA VAL A 21 2.84 -37.09 27.28
C VAL A 21 2.38 -38.10 26.22
N LEU A 22 2.34 -37.68 24.97
CA LEU A 22 2.20 -38.58 23.81
C LEU A 22 3.59 -39.01 23.35
N SER A 23 3.99 -40.20 23.76
CA SER A 23 5.12 -40.93 23.19
C SER A 23 4.70 -41.50 21.82
N LEU A 24 5.15 -40.89 20.70
CA LEU A 24 5.12 -41.56 19.41
C LEU A 24 6.39 -42.41 19.26
N SER A 25 6.17 -43.70 19.34
CA SER A 25 7.18 -44.70 18.98
C SER A 25 7.30 -44.83 17.46
N GLY A 26 8.49 -44.69 16.95
CA GLY A 26 9.20 -45.40 15.92
C GLY A 26 8.51 -45.79 14.62
N CYS A 27 9.08 -45.30 13.51
CA CYS A 27 9.28 -46.13 12.31
C CYS A 27 10.75 -46.00 11.94
N ASP A 28 11.44 -47.10 12.17
CA ASP A 28 12.75 -47.46 11.66
C ASP A 28 12.65 -47.69 10.14
N GLY A 29 13.56 -47.13 9.38
CA GLY A 29 13.60 -47.34 7.94
C GLY A 29 14.70 -46.56 7.24
N GLY A 30 15.92 -47.06 7.18
CA GLY A 30 16.90 -46.72 6.16
C GLY A 30 17.97 -45.72 6.57
N GLY A 31 19.11 -46.21 7.05
CA GLY A 31 20.30 -45.42 7.27
C GLY A 31 20.86 -44.83 5.99
N ALA A 32 20.91 -43.50 5.96
CA ALA A 32 21.88 -42.76 5.19
C ALA A 32 22.73 -42.01 6.21
N GLU A 33 24.00 -42.37 6.32
CA GLU A 33 24.98 -41.64 7.12
C GLU A 33 24.99 -40.16 6.71
N ALA A 34 24.44 -39.33 7.57
CA ALA A 34 24.65 -37.91 7.45
C ALA A 34 26.12 -37.61 7.77
N LYS A 35 26.95 -37.44 6.76
CA LYS A 35 28.25 -36.80 6.90
C LYS A 35 28.01 -35.44 7.60
N ALA A 36 28.61 -35.35 8.80
CA ALA A 36 28.77 -34.04 9.46
C ALA A 36 29.59 -33.15 8.55
N GLY A 37 28.92 -32.32 7.79
CA GLY A 37 29.48 -31.23 6.98
C GLY A 37 29.41 -29.97 7.82
N THR A 38 30.57 -29.42 8.08
CA THR A 38 30.93 -28.00 8.32
C THR A 38 29.77 -27.05 8.52
N ASP A 39 29.91 -26.26 9.55
CA ASP A 39 29.20 -25.04 10.04
C ASP A 39 28.59 -24.14 8.93
N GLU A 40 27.65 -24.65 8.19
CA GLU A 40 26.84 -23.88 7.25
C GLU A 40 25.55 -23.49 7.99
N GLY A 41 25.32 -22.18 8.12
CA GLY A 41 24.13 -21.58 8.74
C GLY A 41 22.82 -22.20 8.22
N PRO A 42 21.66 -21.76 8.72
CA PRO A 42 20.38 -22.39 8.39
C PRO A 42 20.16 -22.42 6.87
N ALA A 43 19.91 -23.60 6.32
CA ALA A 43 19.63 -23.78 4.90
C ALA A 43 18.31 -23.07 4.52
N ILE A 44 18.34 -22.21 3.53
CA ILE A 44 17.18 -21.46 3.03
C ILE A 44 16.62 -22.24 1.83
N VAL A 45 15.33 -22.60 1.91
CA VAL A 45 14.64 -23.30 0.83
C VAL A 45 13.94 -22.26 -0.07
N ALA A 46 14.41 -22.14 -1.32
CA ALA A 46 13.78 -21.31 -2.33
C ALA A 46 12.83 -22.14 -3.21
N PRO A 47 11.64 -21.65 -3.55
CA PRO A 47 10.75 -22.32 -4.49
C PRO A 47 11.42 -22.43 -5.87
N GLY A 48 11.24 -23.56 -6.55
CA GLY A 48 11.61 -23.73 -7.96
C GLY A 48 10.62 -22.99 -8.89
N LYS A 49 10.95 -22.88 -10.16
CA LYS A 49 9.98 -22.44 -11.17
C LYS A 49 8.81 -23.44 -11.23
N PRO A 50 7.64 -23.03 -11.78
CA PRO A 50 6.52 -23.94 -11.97
C PRO A 50 6.96 -25.27 -12.63
N GLY A 51 6.80 -26.40 -11.89
CA GLY A 51 7.23 -27.73 -12.34
C GLY A 51 8.66 -28.14 -11.93
N GLU A 52 9.44 -27.28 -11.31
CA GLU A 52 10.77 -27.60 -10.77
C GLU A 52 10.72 -27.85 -9.26
N PRO A 53 11.56 -28.73 -8.73
CA PRO A 53 11.66 -28.94 -7.27
C PRO A 53 12.25 -27.71 -6.59
N ALA A 54 11.89 -27.51 -5.31
CA ALA A 54 12.51 -26.48 -4.47
C ALA A 54 14.02 -26.71 -4.36
N ARG A 55 14.79 -25.62 -4.27
CA ARG A 55 16.25 -25.64 -4.16
C ARG A 55 16.66 -25.17 -2.76
N THR A 56 17.66 -25.82 -2.20
CA THR A 56 18.30 -25.36 -0.97
C THR A 56 19.43 -24.41 -1.35
N LEU A 57 19.40 -23.20 -0.80
CA LEU A 57 20.41 -22.17 -1.05
C LEU A 57 21.25 -21.98 0.22
N SER A 58 22.55 -21.72 0.04
CA SER A 58 23.37 -21.16 1.10
C SER A 58 22.92 -19.73 1.43
N ALA A 59 23.35 -19.18 2.58
CA ALA A 59 23.04 -17.81 2.96
C ALA A 59 23.50 -16.79 1.87
N GLU A 60 24.70 -17.03 1.31
CA GLU A 60 25.23 -16.16 0.24
C GLU A 60 24.42 -16.28 -1.07
N GLU A 61 24.02 -17.50 -1.45
CA GLU A 61 23.17 -17.72 -2.62
C GLU A 61 21.79 -17.13 -2.42
N ALA A 62 21.22 -17.19 -1.22
CA ALA A 62 19.94 -16.59 -0.89
C ALA A 62 19.98 -15.06 -0.96
N VAL A 63 21.02 -14.42 -0.42
CA VAL A 63 21.23 -12.97 -0.54
C VAL A 63 21.37 -12.58 -2.03
N LYS A 64 22.12 -13.33 -2.82
CA LYS A 64 22.27 -13.09 -4.25
C LYS A 64 20.96 -13.32 -5.03
N ALA A 65 20.17 -14.33 -4.63
CA ALA A 65 18.90 -14.64 -5.25
C ALA A 65 17.78 -13.65 -4.88
N ALA A 66 17.83 -13.08 -3.68
CA ALA A 66 16.92 -12.04 -3.23
C ALA A 66 17.09 -10.71 -4.00
N GLY A 67 18.23 -10.56 -4.71
CA GLY A 67 18.55 -9.30 -5.38
C GLY A 67 19.01 -8.21 -4.39
N THR A 68 19.29 -7.04 -4.92
CA THR A 68 19.55 -5.85 -4.09
C THR A 68 18.28 -5.03 -4.03
N ASP A 69 17.83 -4.66 -2.83
CA ASP A 69 16.73 -3.71 -2.60
C ASP A 69 17.20 -2.25 -2.79
N THR A 70 18.18 -2.04 -3.69
CA THR A 70 18.74 -0.72 -3.94
C THR A 70 17.82 0.05 -4.87
N PRO A 71 17.32 1.22 -4.47
CA PRO A 71 16.45 2.03 -5.32
C PRO A 71 17.08 2.34 -6.68
N ASN A 72 16.28 2.27 -7.73
CA ASN A 72 16.65 2.65 -9.08
C ASN A 72 15.95 3.94 -9.54
N SER A 73 16.21 4.39 -10.76
CA SER A 73 15.62 5.63 -11.29
C SER A 73 14.09 5.57 -11.42
N ALA A 74 13.51 4.38 -11.63
CA ALA A 74 12.05 4.23 -11.71
C ALA A 74 11.39 4.45 -10.35
N ASP A 75 12.00 3.94 -9.27
CA ASP A 75 11.52 4.17 -7.89
C ASP A 75 11.50 5.66 -7.55
N PHE A 76 12.60 6.39 -7.82
CA PHE A 76 12.65 7.83 -7.57
C PHE A 76 11.66 8.62 -8.42
N ARG A 77 11.52 8.26 -9.70
CA ARG A 77 10.55 8.88 -10.59
C ARG A 77 9.12 8.69 -10.09
N TYR A 78 8.76 7.46 -9.75
CA TYR A 78 7.43 7.15 -9.20
C TYR A 78 7.12 7.98 -7.97
N ALA A 79 8.00 7.95 -6.96
CA ALA A 79 7.76 8.66 -5.70
C ALA A 79 7.56 10.17 -5.92
N ARG A 80 8.39 10.81 -6.77
CA ARG A 80 8.26 12.25 -7.06
C ARG A 80 6.98 12.56 -7.82
N MET A 81 6.71 11.84 -8.90
CA MET A 81 5.52 12.08 -9.72
C MET A 81 4.24 11.81 -8.94
N MET A 82 4.20 10.77 -8.12
CA MET A 82 3.01 10.42 -7.35
C MET A 82 2.73 11.42 -6.22
N ILE A 83 3.75 12.03 -5.60
CA ILE A 83 3.56 13.14 -4.66
C ILE A 83 2.80 14.28 -5.33
N GLU A 84 3.27 14.75 -6.47
CA GLU A 84 2.66 15.87 -7.20
C GLU A 84 1.26 15.53 -7.71
N HIS A 85 1.09 14.29 -8.16
CA HIS A 85 -0.20 13.77 -8.58
C HIS A 85 -1.20 13.77 -7.41
N HIS A 86 -0.81 13.30 -6.24
CA HIS A 86 -1.64 13.32 -5.04
C HIS A 86 -1.93 14.75 -4.54
N GLU A 87 -0.95 15.66 -4.62
CA GLU A 87 -1.15 17.06 -4.29
C GLU A 87 -2.28 17.68 -5.14
N GLN A 88 -2.38 17.35 -6.43
CA GLN A 88 -3.50 17.80 -7.24
C GLN A 88 -4.85 17.22 -6.79
N ALA A 89 -4.90 15.95 -6.37
CA ALA A 89 -6.13 15.39 -5.81
C ALA A 89 -6.58 16.15 -4.56
N LEU A 90 -5.63 16.60 -3.71
CA LEU A 90 -5.96 17.44 -2.55
C LEU A 90 -6.53 18.80 -2.98
N VAL A 91 -6.04 19.39 -4.07
CA VAL A 91 -6.62 20.62 -4.65
C VAL A 91 -8.05 20.37 -5.12
N LEU A 92 -8.31 19.28 -5.86
CA LEU A 92 -9.64 18.93 -6.35
C LEU A 92 -10.61 18.65 -5.18
N THR A 93 -10.18 17.89 -4.17
CA THR A 93 -11.03 17.58 -3.00
C THR A 93 -11.33 18.81 -2.16
N ALA A 94 -10.41 19.80 -2.08
CA ALA A 94 -10.62 21.05 -1.37
C ALA A 94 -11.71 21.94 -2.00
N LEU A 95 -12.05 21.72 -3.27
CA LEU A 95 -13.14 22.44 -3.94
C LEU A 95 -14.53 21.92 -3.56
N VAL A 96 -14.64 20.71 -3.01
CA VAL A 96 -15.93 20.02 -2.76
C VAL A 96 -16.82 20.73 -1.73
N PRO A 97 -16.30 21.21 -0.55
CA PRO A 97 -17.14 21.84 0.46
C PRO A 97 -17.91 23.05 -0.07
N GLY A 98 -19.24 23.05 0.13
CA GLY A 98 -20.13 24.13 -0.30
C GLY A 98 -20.39 24.22 -1.81
N ARG A 99 -19.86 23.26 -2.60
CA ARG A 99 -20.13 23.14 -4.05
C ARG A 99 -20.91 21.89 -4.40
N ALA A 100 -20.61 20.77 -3.76
CA ALA A 100 -21.30 19.51 -4.01
C ALA A 100 -22.78 19.57 -3.62
N ALA A 101 -23.63 18.86 -4.37
CA ALA A 101 -25.02 18.61 -4.02
C ALA A 101 -25.19 17.29 -3.28
N SER A 102 -24.30 16.34 -3.49
CA SER A 102 -24.36 15.00 -2.94
C SER A 102 -23.46 14.85 -1.73
N SER A 103 -24.04 14.50 -0.57
CA SER A 103 -23.26 14.14 0.62
C SER A 103 -22.36 12.93 0.40
N SER A 104 -22.70 12.03 -0.52
CA SER A 104 -21.85 10.90 -0.89
C SER A 104 -20.58 11.36 -1.60
N VAL A 105 -20.65 12.44 -2.41
CA VAL A 105 -19.48 13.06 -3.04
C VAL A 105 -18.62 13.76 -1.99
N GLU A 106 -19.24 14.46 -1.02
CA GLU A 106 -18.51 15.09 0.09
C GLU A 106 -17.73 14.04 0.91
N LEU A 107 -18.40 12.98 1.34
CA LEU A 107 -17.76 11.87 2.10
C LEU A 107 -16.67 11.15 1.29
N LEU A 108 -16.85 11.01 -0.02
CA LEU A 108 -15.81 10.44 -0.89
C LEU A 108 -14.57 11.33 -0.93
N ALA A 109 -14.75 12.63 -1.15
CA ALA A 109 -13.65 13.60 -1.20
C ALA A 109 -12.88 13.67 0.12
N GLU A 110 -13.59 13.67 1.26
CA GLU A 110 -12.97 13.60 2.58
C GLU A 110 -12.10 12.36 2.74
N ARG A 111 -12.58 11.19 2.30
CA ARG A 111 -11.84 9.95 2.37
C ARG A 111 -10.60 9.95 1.47
N ILE A 112 -10.73 10.42 0.22
CA ILE A 112 -9.60 10.56 -0.71
C ILE A 112 -8.53 11.46 -0.08
N SER A 113 -8.93 12.63 0.41
CA SER A 113 -8.00 13.55 1.06
C SER A 113 -7.33 12.96 2.31
N ALA A 114 -8.08 12.19 3.13
CA ALA A 114 -7.55 11.55 4.32
C ALA A 114 -6.56 10.40 4.00
N ALA A 115 -6.76 9.69 2.90
CA ALA A 115 -5.88 8.63 2.45
C ALA A 115 -4.60 9.17 1.79
N GLN A 116 -4.72 10.12 0.86
CA GLN A 116 -3.58 10.57 0.07
C GLN A 116 -2.58 11.46 0.84
N LYS A 117 -3.01 12.18 1.88
CA LYS A 117 -2.07 12.96 2.72
C LYS A 117 -0.97 12.12 3.38
N PRO A 118 -1.25 11.01 4.08
CA PRO A 118 -0.21 10.15 4.63
C PRO A 118 0.62 9.45 3.54
N GLU A 119 0.06 9.16 2.37
CA GLU A 119 0.79 8.57 1.23
C GLU A 119 1.85 9.55 0.70
N ILE A 120 1.52 10.83 0.55
CA ILE A 120 2.50 11.90 0.24
C ILE A 120 3.63 11.87 1.27
N GLY A 121 3.29 11.89 2.57
CA GLY A 121 4.31 11.88 3.64
C GLY A 121 5.18 10.62 3.64
N ALA A 122 4.64 9.45 3.27
CA ALA A 122 5.41 8.22 3.15
C ALA A 122 6.43 8.30 2.01
N MET A 123 6.01 8.79 0.83
CA MET A 123 6.88 8.98 -0.33
C MET A 123 7.96 10.05 -0.09
N GLU A 124 7.60 11.19 0.54
CA GLU A 124 8.57 12.22 0.94
C GLU A 124 9.60 11.66 1.91
N GLY A 125 9.16 10.89 2.91
CA GLY A 125 10.02 10.23 3.88
C GLY A 125 10.97 9.23 3.19
N TRP A 126 10.46 8.45 2.24
CA TRP A 126 11.26 7.53 1.46
C TRP A 126 12.32 8.25 0.62
N LEU A 127 11.93 9.31 -0.12
CA LEU A 127 12.85 10.14 -0.90
C LEU A 127 13.99 10.70 -0.03
N LYS A 128 13.65 11.26 1.13
CA LYS A 128 14.61 11.81 2.08
C LYS A 128 15.61 10.75 2.54
N ASN A 129 15.14 9.56 2.89
CA ASN A 129 15.98 8.46 3.40
C ASN A 129 16.89 7.85 2.31
N ASN A 130 16.53 7.98 1.04
CA ASN A 130 17.26 7.42 -0.08
C ASN A 130 18.05 8.47 -0.90
N GLY A 131 18.21 9.69 -0.38
CA GLY A 131 19.00 10.75 -1.01
C GLY A 131 18.33 11.42 -2.22
N GLY A 132 17.04 11.18 -2.41
CA GLY A 132 16.23 11.75 -3.50
C GLY A 132 15.64 13.14 -3.22
N ASP A 133 16.15 13.84 -2.19
CA ASP A 133 15.63 15.13 -1.70
C ASP A 133 15.90 16.31 -2.66
N LYS A 134 16.67 16.08 -3.72
CA LYS A 134 16.83 17.06 -4.78
C LYS A 134 15.65 16.98 -5.72
N ARG A 135 14.64 17.81 -5.50
CA ARG A 135 13.67 18.14 -6.54
C ARG A 135 14.46 18.67 -7.73
N GLU A 136 14.53 17.91 -8.82
CA GLU A 136 14.92 18.48 -10.08
C GLU A 136 13.85 19.51 -10.42
N GLU A 137 14.31 20.77 -10.59
CA GLU A 137 13.42 21.90 -10.83
C GLU A 137 12.55 21.61 -12.06
N SER A 138 11.24 21.79 -11.87
CA SER A 138 10.17 21.83 -12.89
C SER A 138 10.20 20.73 -13.95
N HIS A 139 9.61 19.59 -13.65
CA HIS A 139 9.02 18.77 -14.70
C HIS A 139 7.70 19.42 -15.13
N ASP A 140 7.50 19.51 -16.45
CA ASP A 140 6.19 19.86 -17.02
C ASP A 140 5.16 18.81 -16.62
N HIS A 141 4.34 19.14 -15.63
CA HIS A 141 3.33 18.23 -15.06
C HIS A 141 2.20 17.91 -16.05
N SER A 142 2.10 18.65 -17.17
CA SER A 142 1.11 18.44 -18.22
C SER A 142 1.23 17.06 -18.90
N GLY A 143 2.37 16.38 -18.71
CA GLY A 143 2.63 15.03 -19.25
C GLY A 143 2.27 13.87 -18.34
N MET A 144 1.88 14.11 -17.06
CA MET A 144 1.52 13.02 -16.16
C MET A 144 0.12 12.47 -16.47
N PRO A 145 -0.04 11.12 -16.55
CA PRO A 145 -1.34 10.52 -16.85
C PRO A 145 -2.41 10.96 -15.86
N GLY A 146 -3.55 11.38 -16.36
CA GLY A 146 -4.74 11.65 -15.56
C GLY A 146 -4.80 13.01 -14.86
N MET A 147 -3.75 13.82 -14.93
CA MET A 147 -3.76 15.16 -14.34
C MET A 147 -4.85 16.04 -14.96
N ALA A 148 -5.57 16.75 -14.11
CA ALA A 148 -6.48 17.79 -14.56
C ALA A 148 -5.70 19.04 -15.01
N THR A 149 -6.13 19.66 -16.10
CA THR A 149 -5.56 20.94 -16.54
C THR A 149 -6.02 22.11 -15.64
N ASP A 150 -5.26 23.20 -15.63
CA ASP A 150 -5.65 24.43 -14.91
C ASP A 150 -7.05 24.89 -15.30
N GLN A 151 -7.39 24.84 -16.60
CA GLN A 151 -8.72 25.18 -17.09
C GLN A 151 -9.81 24.28 -16.49
N GLN A 152 -9.57 22.96 -16.41
CA GLN A 152 -10.53 22.02 -15.81
C GLN A 152 -10.70 22.28 -14.31
N ILE A 153 -9.64 22.63 -13.60
CA ILE A 153 -9.69 23.00 -12.18
C ILE A 153 -10.50 24.30 -12.00
N GLU A 154 -10.29 25.29 -12.85
CA GLU A 154 -11.04 26.55 -12.84
C GLU A 154 -12.53 26.30 -13.12
N GLU A 155 -12.85 25.52 -14.16
CA GLU A 155 -14.23 25.14 -14.51
C GLU A 155 -14.91 24.38 -13.36
N LEU A 156 -14.21 23.44 -12.71
CA LEU A 156 -14.71 22.75 -11.53
C LEU A 156 -14.96 23.72 -10.38
N GLY A 157 -14.06 24.66 -10.13
CA GLY A 157 -14.20 25.70 -9.10
C GLY A 157 -15.40 26.62 -9.30
N ALA A 158 -15.79 26.88 -10.56
CA ALA A 158 -16.95 27.67 -10.93
C ALA A 158 -18.27 26.89 -10.85
N ALA A 159 -18.24 25.57 -10.97
CA ALA A 159 -19.40 24.70 -10.94
C ALA A 159 -20.00 24.56 -9.54
N LYS A 160 -21.30 24.23 -9.46
CA LYS A 160 -22.04 23.93 -8.22
C LYS A 160 -23.10 22.87 -8.42
N GLY A 161 -23.52 22.27 -7.33
CA GLY A 161 -24.62 21.32 -7.31
C GLY A 161 -24.31 20.08 -8.14
N LYS A 162 -25.29 19.50 -8.81
CA LYS A 162 -25.13 18.28 -9.60
C LYS A 162 -24.11 18.40 -10.73
N ALA A 163 -23.93 19.59 -11.29
CA ALA A 163 -22.93 19.85 -12.33
C ALA A 163 -21.50 19.72 -11.75
N PHE A 164 -21.28 20.25 -10.54
CA PHE A 164 -20.06 20.06 -9.80
C PHE A 164 -19.79 18.58 -9.50
N ASP A 165 -20.77 17.88 -8.94
CA ASP A 165 -20.63 16.47 -8.57
C ASP A 165 -20.18 15.62 -9.75
N ARG A 166 -20.84 15.81 -10.89
CA ARG A 166 -20.51 15.08 -12.11
C ARG A 166 -19.08 15.37 -12.59
N MET A 167 -18.73 16.65 -12.70
CA MET A 167 -17.40 17.07 -13.17
C MET A 167 -16.30 16.60 -12.22
N PHE A 168 -16.50 16.71 -10.90
CA PHE A 168 -15.57 16.20 -9.88
C PHE A 168 -15.34 14.70 -10.04
N LEU A 169 -16.40 13.91 -10.18
CA LEU A 169 -16.30 12.47 -10.35
C LEU A 169 -15.58 12.10 -11.66
N GLU A 170 -15.89 12.75 -12.77
CA GLU A 170 -15.23 12.53 -14.07
C GLU A 170 -13.73 12.82 -13.99
N LEU A 171 -13.35 13.97 -13.43
CA LEU A 171 -11.94 14.34 -13.26
C LEU A 171 -11.21 13.39 -12.31
N MET A 172 -11.81 13.05 -11.18
CA MET A 172 -11.18 12.20 -10.18
C MET A 172 -11.05 10.74 -10.66
N ILE A 173 -11.99 10.22 -11.44
CA ILE A 173 -11.86 8.92 -12.11
C ILE A 173 -10.65 8.91 -13.05
N THR A 174 -10.53 9.94 -13.90
CA THR A 174 -9.41 10.07 -14.84
C THR A 174 -8.08 10.19 -14.09
N HIS A 175 -8.06 10.99 -13.03
CA HIS A 175 -6.91 11.17 -12.16
C HIS A 175 -6.47 9.85 -11.52
N HIS A 176 -7.38 9.09 -10.92
CA HIS A 176 -7.09 7.79 -10.32
C HIS A 176 -6.60 6.75 -11.35
N GLN A 177 -7.14 6.76 -12.57
CA GLN A 177 -6.64 5.91 -13.66
C GLN A 177 -5.19 6.24 -14.00
N GLY A 178 -4.82 7.52 -13.98
CA GLY A 178 -3.45 7.97 -14.15
C GLY A 178 -2.50 7.44 -13.06
N ALA A 179 -2.93 7.53 -11.80
CA ALA A 179 -2.16 7.00 -10.68
C ALA A 179 -1.94 5.47 -10.79
N VAL A 180 -2.99 4.73 -11.15
CA VAL A 180 -2.88 3.27 -11.38
C VAL A 180 -1.89 2.95 -12.51
N THR A 181 -1.88 3.76 -13.58
CA THR A 181 -0.90 3.60 -14.67
C THR A 181 0.52 3.80 -14.16
N MET A 182 0.81 4.91 -13.48
CA MET A 182 2.14 5.21 -12.94
C MET A 182 2.60 4.17 -11.90
N ALA A 183 1.69 3.71 -11.04
CA ALA A 183 1.99 2.66 -10.06
C ALA A 183 2.31 1.32 -10.75
N THR A 184 1.58 0.96 -11.81
CA THR A 184 1.85 -0.26 -12.59
C THR A 184 3.21 -0.21 -13.29
N GLU A 185 3.61 0.96 -13.81
CA GLU A 185 4.94 1.17 -14.37
C GLU A 185 6.04 1.02 -13.31
N ALA A 186 5.81 1.55 -12.10
CA ALA A 186 6.74 1.37 -10.99
C ALA A 186 6.89 -0.09 -10.57
N LEU A 187 5.79 -0.86 -10.57
CA LEU A 187 5.83 -2.31 -10.27
C LEU A 187 6.58 -3.12 -11.36
N ALA A 188 6.62 -2.62 -12.60
CA ALA A 188 7.33 -3.29 -13.69
C ALA A 188 8.82 -2.94 -13.72
N ASP A 189 9.19 -1.70 -13.44
CA ASP A 189 10.52 -1.15 -13.67
C ASP A 189 11.29 -0.81 -12.39
N GLY A 190 10.61 -0.73 -11.24
CA GLY A 190 11.19 -0.45 -9.92
C GLY A 190 11.99 -1.62 -9.37
N ASN A 191 12.73 -1.37 -8.30
CA ASN A 191 13.56 -2.38 -7.65
C ASN A 191 13.46 -2.34 -6.12
N ASN A 192 12.91 -1.28 -5.55
CA ASN A 192 12.85 -1.11 -4.10
C ASN A 192 11.53 -1.62 -3.52
N VAL A 193 11.61 -2.53 -2.54
CA VAL A 193 10.44 -3.20 -1.93
C VAL A 193 9.45 -2.21 -1.33
N LEU A 194 9.91 -1.13 -0.68
CA LEU A 194 9.00 -0.14 -0.11
C LEU A 194 8.24 0.66 -1.19
N VAL A 195 8.88 0.92 -2.33
CA VAL A 195 8.22 1.56 -3.48
C VAL A 195 7.22 0.61 -4.11
N GLU A 196 7.57 -0.68 -4.23
CA GLU A 196 6.67 -1.73 -4.69
C GLU A 196 5.43 -1.85 -3.79
N GLU A 197 5.61 -1.83 -2.46
CA GLU A 197 4.50 -1.83 -1.50
C GLU A 197 3.60 -0.59 -1.69
N MET A 198 4.16 0.62 -1.73
CA MET A 198 3.39 1.85 -1.96
C MET A 198 2.65 1.83 -3.30
N ALA A 199 3.27 1.32 -4.37
CA ALA A 199 2.63 1.22 -5.68
C ALA A 199 1.49 0.19 -5.69
N ASN A 200 1.64 -0.96 -5.04
CA ASN A 200 0.58 -1.95 -4.87
C ASN A 200 -0.61 -1.39 -4.09
N ASP A 201 -0.36 -0.64 -3.01
CA ASP A 201 -1.41 0.00 -2.22
C ASP A 201 -2.20 1.03 -3.05
N VAL A 202 -1.52 1.85 -3.84
CA VAL A 202 -2.16 2.79 -4.78
C VAL A 202 -3.02 2.07 -5.80
N VAL A 203 -2.53 0.99 -6.43
CA VAL A 203 -3.32 0.19 -7.40
C VAL A 203 -4.58 -0.37 -6.74
N ALA A 204 -4.43 -0.99 -5.57
CA ALA A 204 -5.54 -1.64 -4.87
C ALA A 204 -6.60 -0.61 -4.43
N GLN A 205 -6.19 0.46 -3.77
CA GLN A 205 -7.08 1.46 -3.21
C GLN A 205 -7.79 2.27 -4.31
N GLN A 206 -7.03 2.79 -5.28
CA GLN A 206 -7.60 3.66 -6.29
C GLN A 206 -8.49 2.92 -7.30
N THR A 207 -8.24 1.64 -7.55
CA THR A 207 -9.17 0.82 -8.34
C THR A 207 -10.54 0.71 -7.66
N VAL A 208 -10.57 0.47 -6.35
CA VAL A 208 -11.83 0.42 -5.58
C VAL A 208 -12.51 1.80 -5.56
N GLU A 209 -11.76 2.89 -5.48
CA GLU A 209 -12.32 4.24 -5.49
C GLU A 209 -12.90 4.61 -6.86
N ILE A 210 -12.26 4.22 -7.97
CA ILE A 210 -12.80 4.37 -9.32
C ILE A 210 -14.18 3.70 -9.44
N ASP A 211 -14.32 2.46 -8.98
CA ASP A 211 -15.60 1.74 -9.07
C ASP A 211 -16.68 2.41 -8.21
N ARG A 212 -16.31 2.91 -7.04
CA ARG A 212 -17.22 3.69 -6.19
C ARG A 212 -17.64 5.00 -6.84
N MET A 213 -16.72 5.73 -7.45
CA MET A 213 -17.03 6.97 -8.19
C MET A 213 -17.98 6.70 -9.35
N ARG A 214 -17.75 5.65 -10.13
CA ARG A 214 -18.66 5.22 -11.21
C ARG A 214 -20.06 4.91 -10.69
N GLY A 215 -20.16 4.26 -9.53
CA GLY A 215 -21.45 4.00 -8.88
C GLY A 215 -22.19 5.26 -8.43
N LEU A 216 -21.49 6.37 -8.18
CA LEU A 216 -22.10 7.66 -7.82
C LEU A 216 -22.53 8.49 -9.04
N MET A 217 -22.11 8.12 -10.24
CA MET A 217 -22.50 8.79 -11.50
C MET A 217 -23.83 8.28 -12.07
N THR A 218 -24.36 7.16 -11.55
CA THR A 218 -25.64 6.55 -11.96
C THR A 218 -26.78 7.09 -11.14
#